data_2ab6186770ecc37b380d6fe660742e85
#
_entry.id   2ab6186770ecc37b380d6fe660742e85
#
_cell.length_a   1.000
_cell.length_b   1.000
_cell.length_c   1.000
_cell.angle_alpha   90.00
_cell.angle_beta   90.00
_cell.angle_gamma   90.00
#
_symmetry.space_group_name_H-M   'P 1'
#
loop_
_entity.id
_entity.type
_entity.pdbx_description
1 polymer ?
#
loop_
_entity_poly.entity_id
_entity_poly.type
_entity_poly.pdbx_seq_one_letter_code
_entity_poly.pdbx_strand_id
1 'polypeptide(L)'
;MPKIALFVGGELEWFTTDFDYFVGVDRACLRLLELGLPIDLAVGDFDSVSRSELEMIQSAAKDCMIAPAEKDDTDTELALKIIFQLYPEAEVTIFGAFGGRIDHMLSNIFLVSDPELAPFMRRICLRDKQNKITYYPEGSHKVLQEPGMTYVSFLHEGDGELTILGAKYELTSMNYFQKKIYSSNEFIDGPIQVLVPNGYVIVIQTKDRS
;
A
#
# COMPACT_ATOMS: atom_id res chain seq x y z
N MET A 1 -17.05 -5.14 6.32
CA MET A 1 -15.93 -5.13 5.36
C MET A 1 -14.74 -5.77 6.07
N PRO A 2 -14.19 -6.86 5.54
CA PRO A 2 -13.04 -7.49 6.16
C PRO A 2 -11.81 -6.58 6.07
N LYS A 3 -11.03 -6.54 7.14
CA LYS A 3 -9.73 -5.89 7.17
C LYS A 3 -8.65 -6.97 6.99
N ILE A 4 -7.78 -6.79 6.01
CA ILE A 4 -6.75 -7.75 5.68
C ILE A 4 -5.37 -7.11 5.83
N ALA A 5 -4.49 -7.77 6.59
CA ALA A 5 -3.08 -7.45 6.64
C ALA A 5 -2.33 -8.27 5.58
N LEU A 6 -1.69 -7.61 4.64
CA LEU A 6 -0.83 -8.22 3.64
C LEU A 6 0.64 -7.93 3.97
N PHE A 7 1.43 -8.97 4.21
CA PHE A 7 2.85 -8.86 4.55
C PHE A 7 3.70 -9.21 3.34
N VAL A 8 4.59 -8.30 2.97
CA VAL A 8 5.51 -8.45 1.83
C VAL A 8 6.97 -8.33 2.25
N GLY A 9 7.90 -8.59 1.33
CA GLY A 9 9.30 -8.89 1.62
C GLY A 9 10.23 -7.73 2.02
N GLY A 10 9.73 -6.50 2.20
CA GLY A 10 10.55 -5.36 2.64
C GLY A 10 10.79 -5.31 4.15
N GLU A 11 11.21 -4.14 4.63
CA GLU A 11 11.48 -3.95 6.06
C GLU A 11 10.19 -3.99 6.89
N LEU A 12 10.17 -4.81 7.93
CA LEU A 12 9.03 -5.00 8.83
C LEU A 12 9.40 -4.70 10.28
N GLU A 13 9.66 -3.43 10.57
CA GLU A 13 9.95 -2.96 11.94
C GLU A 13 8.69 -2.65 12.74
N TRP A 14 7.57 -2.42 12.07
CA TRP A 14 6.33 -2.03 12.69
C TRP A 14 5.10 -2.52 11.91
N PHE A 15 4.08 -2.97 12.62
CA PHE A 15 2.77 -3.35 12.10
C PHE A 15 1.73 -3.29 13.22
N THR A 16 0.45 -3.50 12.88
CA THR A 16 -0.65 -3.68 13.84
C THR A 16 -1.31 -5.03 13.60
N THR A 17 -2.09 -5.50 14.56
CA THR A 17 -2.72 -6.84 14.52
C THR A 17 -4.25 -6.81 14.53
N ASP A 18 -4.87 -5.61 14.43
CA ASP A 18 -6.34 -5.46 14.39
C ASP A 18 -6.87 -5.73 12.96
N PHE A 19 -6.75 -7.00 12.53
CA PHE A 19 -7.19 -7.48 11.22
C PHE A 19 -7.96 -8.79 11.35
N ASP A 20 -8.87 -9.01 10.39
CA ASP A 20 -9.66 -10.24 10.31
C ASP A 20 -8.89 -11.38 9.64
N TYR A 21 -7.97 -11.04 8.70
CA TYR A 21 -7.15 -12.00 7.95
C TYR A 21 -5.71 -11.51 7.82
N PHE A 22 -4.78 -12.49 7.77
CA PHE A 22 -3.35 -12.27 7.60
C PHE A 22 -2.88 -13.04 6.36
N VAL A 23 -2.34 -12.30 5.39
CA VAL A 23 -1.82 -12.83 4.13
C VAL A 23 -0.32 -12.60 4.07
N GLY A 24 0.44 -13.62 3.73
CA GLY A 24 1.88 -13.53 3.55
C GLY A 24 2.30 -13.76 2.11
N VAL A 25 3.27 -12.97 1.63
CA VAL A 25 3.88 -13.13 0.31
C VAL A 25 5.28 -13.70 0.46
N ASP A 26 5.56 -14.82 -0.17
CA ASP A 26 6.86 -15.50 -0.18
C ASP A 26 7.48 -15.61 1.22
N ARG A 27 8.72 -15.14 1.36
CA ARG A 27 9.47 -15.15 2.61
C ARG A 27 8.79 -14.39 3.75
N ALA A 28 7.88 -13.45 3.48
CA ALA A 28 7.13 -12.77 4.53
C ALA A 28 6.23 -13.74 5.34
N CYS A 29 5.87 -14.89 4.78
CA CYS A 29 5.18 -15.95 5.52
C CYS A 29 6.00 -16.47 6.71
N LEU A 30 7.33 -16.59 6.56
CA LEU A 30 8.21 -16.98 7.68
C LEU A 30 8.19 -15.92 8.79
N ARG A 31 8.11 -14.65 8.40
CA ARG A 31 8.02 -13.57 9.38
C ARG A 31 6.73 -13.63 10.18
N LEU A 32 5.60 -13.97 9.54
CA LEU A 32 4.34 -14.20 10.26
C LEU A 32 4.47 -15.35 11.27
N LEU A 33 5.12 -16.47 10.89
CA LEU A 33 5.38 -17.59 11.78
C LEU A 33 6.25 -17.20 12.97
N GLU A 34 7.36 -16.49 12.75
CA GLU A 34 8.25 -15.99 13.80
C GLU A 34 7.52 -15.08 14.80
N LEU A 35 6.56 -14.30 14.33
CA LEU A 35 5.75 -13.39 15.14
C LEU A 35 4.56 -14.10 15.82
N GLY A 36 4.34 -15.38 15.55
CA GLY A 36 3.19 -16.14 16.08
C GLY A 36 1.84 -15.66 15.53
N LEU A 37 1.84 -15.01 14.36
CA LEU A 37 0.63 -14.57 13.68
C LEU A 37 0.06 -15.69 12.79
N PRO A 38 -1.27 -15.75 12.59
CA PRO A 38 -1.86 -16.70 11.69
C PRO A 38 -1.44 -16.40 10.24
N ILE A 39 -1.47 -17.42 9.37
CA ILE A 39 -1.37 -17.27 7.93
C ILE A 39 -2.67 -17.80 7.35
N ASP A 40 -3.59 -16.91 6.99
CA ASP A 40 -4.85 -17.29 6.37
C ASP A 40 -4.64 -17.67 4.92
N LEU A 41 -3.71 -16.97 4.23
CA LEU A 41 -3.30 -17.27 2.87
C LEU A 41 -1.81 -17.00 2.68
N ALA A 42 -1.08 -17.95 2.11
CA ALA A 42 0.29 -17.78 1.64
C ALA A 42 0.29 -17.72 0.11
N VAL A 43 0.96 -16.71 -0.49
CA VAL A 43 1.02 -16.50 -1.95
C VAL A 43 2.46 -16.26 -2.38
N GLY A 44 2.89 -16.87 -3.48
CA GLY A 44 4.19 -16.61 -4.10
C GLY A 44 4.71 -17.78 -4.90
N ASP A 45 5.88 -17.63 -5.51
CA ASP A 45 6.61 -18.74 -6.13
C ASP A 45 7.54 -19.45 -5.14
N PHE A 46 7.78 -18.79 -3.98
CA PHE A 46 8.61 -19.32 -2.87
C PHE A 46 10.05 -19.66 -3.27
N ASP A 47 10.58 -19.04 -4.30
CA ASP A 47 11.95 -19.22 -4.76
C ASP A 47 13.00 -18.72 -3.73
N SER A 48 12.59 -17.78 -2.89
CA SER A 48 13.40 -17.16 -1.83
C SER A 48 13.47 -17.98 -0.53
N VAL A 49 12.75 -19.10 -0.43
CA VAL A 49 12.71 -19.95 0.77
C VAL A 49 13.27 -21.36 0.48
N SER A 50 13.83 -22.00 1.50
CA SER A 50 14.27 -23.41 1.39
C SER A 50 13.06 -24.35 1.38
N ARG A 51 13.28 -25.61 0.94
CA ARG A 51 12.24 -26.63 0.94
C ARG A 51 11.64 -26.87 2.34
N SER A 52 12.46 -26.90 3.37
CA SER A 52 11.98 -27.08 4.75
C SER A 52 11.17 -25.89 5.25
N GLU A 53 11.54 -24.65 4.87
CA GLU A 53 10.76 -23.46 5.18
C GLU A 53 9.43 -23.47 4.45
N LEU A 54 9.38 -23.89 3.18
CA LEU A 54 8.12 -24.03 2.43
C LEU A 54 7.20 -25.07 3.08
N GLU A 55 7.73 -26.23 3.49
CA GLU A 55 6.96 -27.25 4.21
C GLU A 55 6.39 -26.70 5.52
N MET A 56 7.11 -25.85 6.24
CA MET A 56 6.63 -25.16 7.45
C MET A 56 5.49 -24.17 7.11
N ILE A 57 5.66 -23.35 6.06
CA ILE A 57 4.62 -22.42 5.62
C ILE A 57 3.35 -23.16 5.24
N GLN A 58 3.45 -24.20 4.39
CA GLN A 58 2.32 -25.01 3.94
C GLN A 58 1.59 -25.72 5.09
N SER A 59 2.33 -26.12 6.10
CA SER A 59 1.77 -26.79 7.29
C SER A 59 0.99 -25.81 8.21
N ALA A 60 1.39 -24.53 8.22
CA ALA A 60 0.85 -23.52 9.12
C ALA A 60 -0.23 -22.63 8.45
N ALA A 61 -0.16 -22.44 7.14
CA ALA A 61 -1.13 -21.65 6.40
C ALA A 61 -2.46 -22.41 6.25
N LYS A 62 -3.60 -21.69 6.36
CA LYS A 62 -4.91 -22.28 6.05
C LYS A 62 -5.03 -22.61 4.56
N ASP A 63 -4.57 -21.68 3.71
CA ASP A 63 -4.48 -21.85 2.26
C ASP A 63 -3.10 -21.41 1.76
N CYS A 64 -2.57 -22.13 0.74
CA CYS A 64 -1.28 -21.81 0.13
C CYS A 64 -1.39 -21.87 -1.40
N MET A 65 -1.15 -20.75 -2.05
CA MET A 65 -1.16 -20.62 -3.51
C MET A 65 0.26 -20.45 -4.03
N ILE A 66 0.77 -21.51 -4.67
CA ILE A 66 2.06 -21.48 -5.34
C ILE A 66 1.86 -20.98 -6.76
N ALA A 67 2.43 -19.82 -7.05
CA ALA A 67 2.37 -19.20 -8.37
C ALA A 67 3.52 -19.69 -9.27
N PRO A 68 3.37 -19.67 -10.61
CA PRO A 68 4.50 -19.82 -11.51
C PRO A 68 5.52 -18.68 -11.30
N ALA A 69 6.82 -19.00 -11.38
CA ALA A 69 7.88 -17.97 -11.30
C ALA A 69 7.85 -17.03 -12.52
N GLU A 70 7.47 -17.54 -13.70
CA GLU A 70 7.28 -16.74 -14.90
C GLU A 70 5.85 -16.21 -14.98
N LYS A 71 5.63 -14.97 -14.60
CA LYS A 71 4.36 -14.24 -14.68
C LYS A 71 4.62 -12.74 -14.82
N ASP A 72 3.64 -12.00 -15.33
CA ASP A 72 3.75 -10.55 -15.51
C ASP A 72 3.57 -9.78 -14.18
N ASP A 73 2.80 -10.35 -13.26
CA ASP A 73 2.52 -9.74 -11.95
C ASP A 73 3.65 -9.99 -10.95
N THR A 74 3.93 -9.03 -10.08
CA THR A 74 4.66 -9.26 -8.84
C THR A 74 3.82 -10.12 -7.89
N ASP A 75 4.45 -10.82 -6.93
CA ASP A 75 3.71 -11.63 -5.95
C ASP A 75 2.78 -10.77 -5.07
N THR A 76 3.13 -9.50 -4.85
CA THR A 76 2.26 -8.54 -4.15
C THR A 76 1.00 -8.22 -4.96
N GLU A 77 1.13 -7.95 -6.25
CA GLU A 77 0.00 -7.71 -7.15
C GLU A 77 -0.90 -8.93 -7.25
N LEU A 78 -0.31 -10.10 -7.45
CA LEU A 78 -1.04 -11.37 -7.48
C LEU A 78 -1.82 -11.60 -6.18
N ALA A 79 -1.20 -11.40 -5.02
CA ALA A 79 -1.86 -11.56 -3.73
C ALA A 79 -3.06 -10.61 -3.59
N LEU A 80 -2.92 -9.34 -4.02
CA LEU A 80 -4.01 -8.37 -4.01
C LEU A 80 -5.16 -8.77 -4.95
N LYS A 81 -4.87 -9.24 -6.17
CA LYS A 81 -5.87 -9.72 -7.12
C LYS A 81 -6.67 -10.89 -6.52
N ILE A 82 -5.99 -11.85 -5.89
CA ILE A 82 -6.62 -12.97 -5.20
C ILE A 82 -7.50 -12.46 -4.04
N ILE A 83 -6.98 -11.55 -3.20
CA ILE A 83 -7.72 -10.97 -2.09
C ILE A 83 -9.01 -10.30 -2.58
N PHE A 84 -8.94 -9.45 -3.60
CA PHE A 84 -10.13 -8.74 -4.11
C PHE A 84 -11.08 -9.63 -4.91
N GLN A 85 -10.58 -10.73 -5.49
CA GLN A 85 -11.45 -11.76 -6.08
C GLN A 85 -12.28 -12.48 -5.00
N LEU A 86 -11.66 -12.81 -3.86
CA LEU A 86 -12.33 -13.49 -2.74
C LEU A 86 -13.18 -12.52 -1.89
N TYR A 87 -12.69 -11.30 -1.70
CA TYR A 87 -13.27 -10.28 -0.82
C TYR A 87 -13.29 -8.89 -1.51
N PRO A 88 -14.20 -8.64 -2.47
CA PRO A 88 -14.23 -7.38 -3.23
C PRO A 88 -14.40 -6.13 -2.36
N GLU A 89 -14.94 -6.29 -1.14
CA GLU A 89 -15.18 -5.22 -0.18
C GLU A 89 -14.06 -5.10 0.89
N ALA A 90 -12.96 -5.85 0.78
CA ALA A 90 -11.89 -5.83 1.77
C ALA A 90 -11.17 -4.48 1.81
N GLU A 91 -10.73 -4.08 3.01
CA GLU A 91 -9.71 -3.05 3.22
C GLU A 91 -8.38 -3.74 3.46
N VAL A 92 -7.40 -3.46 2.62
CA VAL A 92 -6.07 -4.11 2.66
C VAL A 92 -5.02 -3.13 3.13
N THR A 93 -4.30 -3.48 4.19
CA THR A 93 -3.09 -2.77 4.61
C THR A 93 -1.87 -3.62 4.33
N ILE A 94 -0.93 -3.07 3.56
CA ILE A 94 0.32 -3.72 3.16
C ILE A 94 1.43 -3.28 4.11
N PHE A 95 2.05 -4.24 4.79
CA PHE A 95 3.23 -4.08 5.63
C PHE A 95 4.46 -4.67 4.95
N GLY A 96 5.63 -4.06 5.17
CA GLY A 96 6.87 -4.46 4.50
C GLY A 96 6.95 -4.00 3.03
N ALA A 97 6.15 -2.99 2.64
CA ALA A 97 6.16 -2.45 1.28
C ALA A 97 7.38 -1.57 0.98
N PHE A 98 8.07 -1.10 2.02
CA PHE A 98 9.17 -0.15 1.93
C PHE A 98 10.50 -0.80 2.29
N GLY A 99 11.60 -0.15 1.88
CA GLY A 99 12.96 -0.65 2.10
C GLY A 99 13.40 -1.72 1.08
N GLY A 100 14.64 -2.20 1.23
CA GLY A 100 15.22 -3.22 0.36
C GLY A 100 15.46 -2.74 -1.08
N ARG A 101 15.05 -3.51 -2.04
CA ARG A 101 15.20 -3.19 -3.48
C ARG A 101 14.28 -2.04 -3.87
N ILE A 102 14.83 -1.00 -4.49
CA ILE A 102 14.10 0.21 -4.91
C ILE A 102 13.04 -0.09 -5.97
N ASP A 103 13.33 -1.00 -6.91
CA ASP A 103 12.37 -1.41 -7.95
C ASP A 103 11.12 -2.07 -7.34
N HIS A 104 11.27 -2.96 -6.37
CA HIS A 104 10.14 -3.55 -5.63
C HIS A 104 9.35 -2.52 -4.82
N MET A 105 10.06 -1.59 -4.16
CA MET A 105 9.40 -0.51 -3.44
C MET A 105 8.57 0.38 -4.38
N LEU A 106 9.11 0.72 -5.55
CA LEU A 106 8.38 1.51 -6.56
C LEU A 106 7.19 0.73 -7.13
N SER A 107 7.34 -0.56 -7.43
CA SER A 107 6.23 -1.42 -7.85
C SER A 107 5.11 -1.42 -6.80
N ASN A 108 5.44 -1.54 -5.51
CA ASN A 108 4.46 -1.44 -4.44
C ASN A 108 3.77 -0.07 -4.37
N ILE A 109 4.51 1.04 -4.57
CA ILE A 109 3.94 2.39 -4.53
C ILE A 109 2.99 2.62 -5.72
N PHE A 110 3.29 2.06 -6.88
CA PHE A 110 2.52 2.25 -8.11
C PHE A 110 1.57 1.09 -8.45
N LEU A 111 1.38 0.12 -7.56
CA LEU A 111 0.57 -1.09 -7.81
C LEU A 111 -0.86 -0.79 -8.33
N VAL A 112 -1.44 0.37 -7.98
CA VAL A 112 -2.77 0.77 -8.47
C VAL A 112 -2.77 1.28 -9.91
N SER A 113 -1.60 1.34 -10.57
CA SER A 113 -1.50 1.55 -12.02
C SER A 113 -1.93 0.32 -12.82
N ASP A 114 -1.95 -0.86 -12.19
CA ASP A 114 -2.54 -2.07 -12.76
C ASP A 114 -4.06 -1.90 -12.93
N PRO A 115 -4.61 -2.09 -14.17
CA PRO A 115 -6.04 -1.92 -14.43
C PRO A 115 -6.97 -2.81 -13.60
N GLU A 116 -6.49 -3.98 -13.13
CA GLU A 116 -7.27 -4.89 -12.29
C GLU A 116 -7.28 -4.44 -10.83
N LEU A 117 -6.25 -3.74 -10.36
CA LEU A 117 -6.16 -3.19 -9.01
C LEU A 117 -6.70 -1.76 -8.90
N ALA A 118 -6.70 -0.99 -9.98
CA ALA A 118 -7.20 0.39 -10.03
C ALA A 118 -8.62 0.56 -9.43
N PRO A 119 -9.61 -0.32 -9.68
CA PRO A 119 -10.94 -0.19 -9.08
C PRO A 119 -10.95 -0.26 -7.55
N PHE A 120 -9.92 -0.87 -6.96
CA PHE A 120 -9.80 -1.10 -5.51
C PHE A 120 -8.86 -0.10 -4.82
N MET A 121 -8.29 0.88 -5.55
CA MET A 121 -7.26 1.79 -5.02
C MET A 121 -7.63 2.45 -3.68
N ARG A 122 -8.91 2.78 -3.47
CA ARG A 122 -9.40 3.40 -2.23
C ARG A 122 -9.37 2.46 -1.02
N ARG A 123 -9.20 1.18 -1.26
CA ARG A 123 -9.21 0.10 -0.26
C ARG A 123 -7.82 -0.41 0.05
N ILE A 124 -6.78 0.11 -0.61
CA ILE A 124 -5.39 -0.28 -0.45
C ILE A 124 -4.64 0.81 0.32
N CYS A 125 -3.91 0.41 1.34
CA CYS A 125 -3.05 1.27 2.14
C CYS A 125 -1.69 0.59 2.31
N LEU A 126 -0.59 1.31 2.08
CA LEU A 126 0.74 0.86 2.45
C LEU A 126 1.13 1.56 3.74
N ARG A 127 1.69 0.83 4.70
CA ARG A 127 1.98 1.40 6.01
C ARG A 127 3.22 0.82 6.67
N ASP A 128 4.00 1.71 7.28
CA ASP A 128 5.02 1.40 8.27
C ASP A 128 4.93 2.37 9.47
N LYS A 129 5.95 2.39 10.31
CA LYS A 129 6.03 3.28 11.47
C LYS A 129 6.02 4.77 11.12
N GLN A 130 6.56 5.12 9.95
CA GLN A 130 6.81 6.51 9.52
C GLN A 130 5.92 6.97 8.38
N ASN A 131 5.39 6.05 7.59
CA ASN A 131 4.73 6.34 6.33
C ASN A 131 3.36 5.68 6.25
N LYS A 132 2.41 6.40 5.65
CA LYS A 132 1.12 5.87 5.21
C LYS A 132 0.86 6.35 3.80
N ILE A 133 0.63 5.44 2.87
CA ILE A 133 0.27 5.74 1.49
C ILE A 133 -1.17 5.31 1.25
N THR A 134 -1.95 6.21 0.66
CA THR A 134 -3.33 5.97 0.21
C THR A 134 -3.54 6.56 -1.17
N TYR A 135 -4.55 6.10 -1.88
CA TYR A 135 -4.81 6.46 -3.28
C TYR A 135 -6.19 7.06 -3.44
N TYR A 136 -6.31 8.04 -4.33
CA TYR A 136 -7.57 8.72 -4.61
C TYR A 136 -7.73 8.87 -6.12
N PRO A 137 -8.82 8.32 -6.72
CA PRO A 137 -9.08 8.46 -8.14
C PRO A 137 -9.47 9.90 -8.51
N GLU A 138 -9.76 10.12 -9.78
CA GLU A 138 -10.38 11.34 -10.29
C GLU A 138 -11.56 11.78 -9.42
N GLY A 139 -11.68 13.11 -9.20
CA GLY A 139 -12.76 13.70 -8.41
C GLY A 139 -12.27 14.54 -7.22
N SER A 140 -13.20 14.94 -6.38
CA SER A 140 -12.96 15.76 -5.18
C SER A 140 -12.93 14.89 -3.93
N HIS A 141 -11.84 14.98 -3.17
CA HIS A 141 -11.59 14.15 -2.01
C HIS A 141 -11.16 14.95 -0.79
N LYS A 142 -11.55 14.47 0.39
CA LYS A 142 -11.05 14.97 1.67
C LYS A 142 -9.98 13.99 2.20
N VAL A 143 -8.79 14.51 2.41
CA VAL A 143 -7.67 13.80 3.03
C VAL A 143 -7.64 14.16 4.50
N LEU A 144 -7.85 13.17 5.36
CA LEU A 144 -7.77 13.32 6.81
C LEU A 144 -6.34 13.10 7.27
N GLN A 145 -5.91 13.87 8.28
CA GLN A 145 -4.60 13.65 8.90
C GLN A 145 -4.59 12.31 9.64
N GLU A 146 -3.61 11.48 9.35
CA GLU A 146 -3.33 10.28 10.13
C GLU A 146 -2.70 10.68 11.46
N PRO A 147 -3.21 10.19 12.60
CA PRO A 147 -2.64 10.49 13.91
C PRO A 147 -1.15 10.20 13.99
N GLY A 148 -0.38 11.20 14.44
CA GLY A 148 1.07 11.11 14.59
C GLY A 148 1.89 11.33 13.31
N MET A 149 1.26 11.57 12.15
CA MET A 149 1.96 12.01 10.93
C MET A 149 2.03 13.54 10.88
N THR A 150 3.19 14.06 10.46
CA THR A 150 3.47 15.51 10.44
C THR A 150 3.29 16.09 9.05
N TYR A 151 3.82 15.39 8.03
CA TYR A 151 3.87 15.86 6.65
C TYR A 151 2.90 15.10 5.77
N VAL A 152 2.47 15.76 4.70
CA VAL A 152 1.68 15.16 3.63
C VAL A 152 2.26 15.54 2.28
N SER A 153 2.32 14.58 1.37
CA SER A 153 2.80 14.79 0.00
C SER A 153 1.77 14.24 -0.99
N PHE A 154 1.73 14.85 -2.17
CA PHE A 154 0.80 14.49 -3.23
C PHE A 154 1.59 14.20 -4.49
N LEU A 155 1.42 13.00 -5.06
CA LEU A 155 2.00 12.60 -6.32
C LEU A 155 0.86 12.31 -7.30
N HIS A 156 0.74 13.12 -8.35
CA HIS A 156 -0.33 13.01 -9.34
C HIS A 156 0.12 12.14 -10.52
N GLU A 157 -0.67 11.11 -10.78
CA GLU A 157 -0.54 10.21 -11.94
C GLU A 157 -1.74 10.44 -12.86
N GLY A 158 -1.55 11.37 -13.80
CA GLY A 158 -2.57 11.78 -14.77
C GLY A 158 -2.25 13.12 -15.39
N ASP A 159 -3.17 13.59 -16.19
CA ASP A 159 -3.08 14.88 -16.86
C ASP A 159 -3.92 15.94 -16.14
N GLY A 160 -3.60 17.22 -16.39
CA GLY A 160 -4.32 18.36 -15.81
C GLY A 160 -3.71 18.88 -14.51
N GLU A 161 -4.35 19.91 -13.97
CA GLU A 161 -3.87 20.68 -12.81
C GLU A 161 -4.45 20.13 -11.52
N LEU A 162 -3.62 19.48 -10.69
CA LEU A 162 -4.01 19.07 -9.34
C LEU A 162 -4.32 20.33 -8.51
N THR A 163 -5.45 20.30 -7.78
CA THR A 163 -5.78 21.36 -6.82
C THR A 163 -5.66 20.82 -5.39
N ILE A 164 -5.03 21.59 -4.50
CA ILE A 164 -4.84 21.28 -3.07
C ILE A 164 -5.29 22.49 -2.26
N LEU A 165 -6.31 22.33 -1.41
CA LEU A 165 -6.88 23.40 -0.57
C LEU A 165 -6.86 22.97 0.91
N GLY A 166 -6.69 23.96 1.81
CA GLY A 166 -6.67 23.71 3.26
C GLY A 166 -5.36 23.11 3.77
N ALA A 167 -4.33 23.10 2.94
CA ALA A 167 -2.97 22.72 3.33
C ALA A 167 -2.12 23.99 3.56
N LYS A 168 -0.98 23.83 4.23
CA LYS A 168 -0.04 24.94 4.45
C LYS A 168 0.44 25.55 3.13
N TYR A 169 0.65 24.74 2.11
CA TYR A 169 1.02 25.16 0.75
C TYR A 169 -0.08 24.73 -0.19
N GLU A 170 -1.03 25.62 -0.43
CA GLU A 170 -2.13 25.40 -1.38
C GLU A 170 -1.64 25.44 -2.82
N LEU A 171 -2.27 24.62 -3.67
CA LEU A 171 -2.06 24.59 -5.11
C LEU A 171 -3.38 24.84 -5.81
N THR A 172 -3.45 25.89 -6.61
CA THR A 172 -4.65 26.30 -7.36
C THR A 172 -4.25 26.70 -8.78
N SER A 173 -5.20 26.93 -9.67
CA SER A 173 -4.92 27.43 -11.02
C SER A 173 -4.18 28.78 -11.04
N MET A 174 -4.26 29.57 -9.97
CA MET A 174 -3.59 30.86 -9.87
C MET A 174 -2.09 30.76 -9.57
N ASN A 175 -1.66 29.67 -8.92
CA ASN A 175 -0.27 29.46 -8.51
C ASN A 175 0.24 28.07 -8.96
N TYR A 176 -0.44 27.44 -9.91
CA TYR A 176 -0.07 26.12 -10.41
C TYR A 176 1.34 26.10 -11.01
N PHE A 177 2.07 25.07 -10.66
CA PHE A 177 3.33 24.70 -11.32
C PHE A 177 3.39 23.17 -11.42
N GLN A 178 3.82 22.70 -12.57
CA GLN A 178 3.89 21.26 -12.81
C GLN A 178 5.05 20.62 -12.05
N LYS A 179 4.74 19.63 -11.24
CA LYS A 179 5.71 18.83 -10.53
C LYS A 179 5.17 17.40 -10.35
N LYS A 180 6.07 16.41 -10.35
CA LYS A 180 5.66 15.01 -10.15
C LYS A 180 5.19 14.74 -8.72
N ILE A 181 5.83 15.37 -7.73
CA ILE A 181 5.48 15.25 -6.33
C ILE A 181 5.51 16.61 -5.64
N TYR A 182 4.44 16.96 -4.97
CA TYR A 182 4.30 18.12 -4.08
C TYR A 182 4.56 17.66 -2.66
N SER A 183 5.84 17.66 -2.26
CA SER A 183 6.30 17.07 -1.01
C SER A 183 6.33 18.08 0.15
N SER A 184 6.32 17.53 1.38
CA SER A 184 6.51 18.27 2.64
C SER A 184 5.46 19.36 2.90
N ASN A 185 4.22 19.12 2.47
CA ASN A 185 3.07 19.92 2.87
C ASN A 185 2.63 19.52 4.29
N GLU A 186 1.78 20.31 4.91
CA GLU A 186 1.31 20.11 6.27
C GLU A 186 -0.20 20.36 6.37
N PHE A 187 -0.86 19.68 7.29
CA PHE A 187 -2.22 20.01 7.70
C PHE A 187 -2.18 21.26 8.60
N ILE A 188 -3.17 22.16 8.45
CA ILE A 188 -3.33 23.36 9.31
C ILE A 188 -4.50 23.12 10.27
N ASP A 189 -5.72 23.30 9.76
CA ASP A 189 -6.95 23.29 10.55
C ASP A 189 -8.00 22.33 9.95
N GLY A 190 -7.70 21.04 9.91
CA GLY A 190 -8.67 20.03 9.45
C GLY A 190 -8.26 19.32 8.15
N PRO A 191 -9.24 18.75 7.43
CA PRO A 191 -8.96 17.97 6.23
C PRO A 191 -8.43 18.82 5.08
N ILE A 192 -7.47 18.27 4.33
CA ILE A 192 -7.06 18.85 3.05
C ILE A 192 -8.04 18.39 1.97
N GLN A 193 -8.53 19.33 1.17
CA GLN A 193 -9.33 19.02 -0.01
C GLN A 193 -8.42 18.91 -1.23
N VAL A 194 -8.54 17.81 -1.96
CA VAL A 194 -7.78 17.55 -3.19
C VAL A 194 -8.76 17.34 -4.33
N LEU A 195 -8.58 18.08 -5.44
CA LEU A 195 -9.31 17.85 -6.69
C LEU A 195 -8.35 17.22 -7.69
N VAL A 196 -8.61 15.97 -8.05
CA VAL A 196 -7.85 15.18 -9.04
C VAL A 196 -8.55 15.33 -10.39
N PRO A 197 -7.94 16.01 -11.37
CA PRO A 197 -8.62 16.35 -12.64
C PRO A 197 -8.75 15.13 -13.57
N ASN A 198 -7.79 14.21 -13.50
CA ASN A 198 -7.73 12.97 -14.29
C ASN A 198 -6.78 11.98 -13.62
N GLY A 199 -6.97 10.68 -13.84
CA GLY A 199 -6.13 9.63 -13.28
C GLY A 199 -6.32 9.45 -11.77
N TYR A 200 -5.23 9.50 -11.01
CA TYR A 200 -5.29 9.34 -9.54
C TYR A 200 -4.17 10.14 -8.85
N VAL A 201 -4.32 10.35 -7.56
CA VAL A 201 -3.27 10.92 -6.71
C VAL A 201 -2.86 9.93 -5.63
N ILE A 202 -1.56 9.76 -5.46
CA ILE A 202 -0.95 9.06 -4.34
C ILE A 202 -0.74 10.08 -3.22
N VAL A 203 -1.33 9.83 -2.07
CA VAL A 203 -1.19 10.66 -0.87
C VAL A 203 -0.26 9.95 0.10
N ILE A 204 0.85 10.58 0.42
CA ILE A 204 1.87 10.07 1.34
C ILE A 204 1.83 10.92 2.60
N GLN A 205 1.42 10.35 3.72
CA GLN A 205 1.56 10.98 5.02
C GLN A 205 2.77 10.39 5.73
N THR A 206 3.61 11.26 6.31
CA THR A 206 4.89 10.81 6.89
C THR A 206 5.29 11.66 8.09
N LYS A 207 6.25 11.16 8.86
CA LYS A 207 6.91 11.87 9.97
C LYS A 207 8.41 11.59 9.97
N ASP A 208 9.17 12.48 10.61
CA ASP A 208 10.60 12.27 10.81
C ASP A 208 10.89 11.06 11.71
N ARG A 209 12.07 10.50 11.58
CA ARG A 209 12.58 9.47 12.50
C ARG A 209 12.75 10.10 13.88
N SER A 210 12.03 9.58 14.83
CA SER A 210 12.21 9.89 16.27
C SER A 210 13.19 8.95 16.90
#